data_3f1294094599c73c85ee7e92c320c894
#
_entry.id   3f1294094599c73c85ee7e92c320c894
#
_cell.length_a   1.000
_cell.length_b   1.000
_cell.length_c   1.000
_cell.angle_alpha   90.00
_cell.angle_beta   90.00
_cell.angle_gamma   90.00
#
_symmetry.space_group_name_H-M   'P 1'
#
loop_
_entity.id
_entity.type
_entity.pdbx_description
1 polymer ?
#
loop_
_entity_poly.entity_id
_entity_poly.type
_entity_poly.pdbx_seq_one_letter_code
_entity_poly.pdbx_strand_id
1 'polypeptide(L)'
;MLSASWGDPQNPLEPANTNEVQGGKVLDMIFRGLKRYDPETGAAEDMLAESIETSDSQNFTIKIKDGWTFSNGEKVTARSFVDAWNYGAGLKNNQRNAYFFGYIEGYDKVHPESGEQTADKLSGLKVVDDLTFTVKLTQKFSTFPDTLGYNAYAPLPRAFFEDHDAWIAKPIGNGPYLVDSYTKGSQISLRRWEEYPGDDKARNGGVDLKVYTDNNTAYTDLLAGNLDLVDDVPASQLKNVKNDLGDRYLNTPAGILQTLAFPYYDKAWDKPGMEKVRTGLSRAINRKQITETIFHKTRTPATDWTSPVLGKDGGFQDGLCGDACTYDPEEAKKLVKEGGGLPGGRVTITFNADTGSHKDWVEAVCNSINNALDNERACTASPIGTFADFRSRITQRKMSGPFRAGWQMDYPLIQNFLQPLYYTNASSNDGKWSNEKFDDLVDRANRESDPAKAIELFQQAEEVVRDTMAAIPLWYQNGSAGWSERLSGVKLNPFSVPVYNEIKVS
;
A
#
# COMPACT_ATOMS: atom_id res chain seq x y z
N MET A 1 -2.54 -13.80 -25.62
CA MET A 1 -1.78 -12.70 -25.00
C MET A 1 -2.67 -11.49 -24.88
N LEU A 2 -2.61 -10.78 -23.77
CA LEU A 2 -3.19 -9.45 -23.60
C LEU A 2 -2.09 -8.43 -23.39
N SER A 3 -2.35 -7.18 -23.73
CA SER A 3 -1.45 -6.04 -23.47
C SER A 3 -2.08 -5.10 -22.44
N ALA A 4 -1.29 -4.61 -21.48
CA ALA A 4 -1.77 -3.70 -20.45
C ALA A 4 -0.83 -2.50 -20.27
N SER A 5 -1.38 -1.37 -19.85
CA SER A 5 -0.59 -0.21 -19.46
C SER A 5 0.19 -0.49 -18.18
N TRP A 6 1.39 0.04 -18.11
CA TRP A 6 2.27 -0.16 -16.96
C TRP A 6 3.21 1.04 -16.79
N GLY A 7 3.67 1.27 -15.58
CA GLY A 7 4.79 2.16 -15.28
C GLY A 7 6.04 1.32 -15.04
N ASP A 8 7.20 1.80 -15.45
CA ASP A 8 8.46 1.10 -15.20
C ASP A 8 8.75 1.10 -13.68
N PRO A 9 9.08 -0.04 -13.06
CA PRO A 9 9.33 -0.10 -11.63
C PRO A 9 10.59 0.66 -11.25
N GLN A 10 10.55 1.32 -10.11
CA GLN A 10 11.68 2.07 -9.58
C GLN A 10 12.81 1.15 -9.11
N ASN A 11 12.45 0.04 -8.47
CA ASN A 11 13.38 -0.92 -7.88
C ASN A 11 13.44 -2.20 -8.71
N PRO A 12 14.51 -3.01 -8.58
CA PRO A 12 14.53 -4.36 -9.13
C PRO A 12 13.32 -5.19 -8.69
N LEU A 13 12.90 -6.14 -9.55
CA LEU A 13 11.76 -7.04 -9.30
C LEU A 13 12.13 -8.14 -8.28
N GLU A 14 12.56 -7.73 -7.10
CA GLU A 14 12.88 -8.60 -5.96
C GLU A 14 11.78 -8.52 -4.92
N PRO A 15 11.28 -9.63 -4.37
CA PRO A 15 10.20 -9.64 -3.38
C PRO A 15 10.39 -8.67 -2.21
N ALA A 16 11.56 -8.66 -1.59
CA ALA A 16 11.85 -7.78 -0.45
C ALA A 16 12.33 -6.37 -0.85
N ASN A 17 12.52 -6.06 -2.15
CA ASN A 17 12.99 -4.75 -2.61
C ASN A 17 11.90 -3.94 -3.34
N THR A 18 10.92 -4.62 -3.89
CA THR A 18 9.79 -4.00 -4.57
C THR A 18 8.79 -3.50 -3.54
N ASN A 19 8.66 -2.18 -3.38
CA ASN A 19 7.75 -1.52 -2.43
C ASN A 19 6.79 -0.54 -3.13
N GLU A 20 6.57 -0.71 -4.43
CA GLU A 20 5.69 0.13 -5.24
C GLU A 20 4.79 -0.73 -6.14
N VAL A 21 3.65 -0.15 -6.54
CA VAL A 21 2.57 -0.86 -7.21
C VAL A 21 3.01 -1.51 -8.53
N GLN A 22 3.88 -0.85 -9.27
CA GLN A 22 4.24 -1.29 -10.62
C GLN A 22 5.05 -2.60 -10.60
N GLY A 23 6.05 -2.69 -9.73
CA GLY A 23 6.79 -3.93 -9.53
C GLY A 23 5.95 -5.00 -8.83
N GLY A 24 5.12 -4.60 -7.84
CA GLY A 24 4.18 -5.48 -7.14
C GLY A 24 3.26 -6.24 -8.09
N LYS A 25 2.72 -5.59 -9.13
CA LYS A 25 1.89 -6.25 -10.18
C LYS A 25 2.61 -7.42 -10.86
N VAL A 26 3.91 -7.27 -11.12
CA VAL A 26 4.71 -8.33 -11.74
C VAL A 26 4.97 -9.44 -10.73
N LEU A 27 5.35 -9.09 -9.50
CA LEU A 27 5.61 -10.08 -8.44
C LEU A 27 4.37 -10.93 -8.14
N ASP A 28 3.18 -10.34 -8.12
CA ASP A 28 1.91 -11.07 -7.94
C ASP A 28 1.64 -12.10 -9.06
N MET A 29 2.16 -11.86 -10.26
CA MET A 29 2.03 -12.81 -11.38
C MET A 29 3.07 -13.92 -11.35
N ILE A 30 4.30 -13.64 -10.88
CA ILE A 30 5.41 -14.59 -10.94
C ILE A 30 5.72 -15.27 -9.61
N PHE A 31 5.13 -14.85 -8.49
CA PHE A 31 5.31 -15.49 -7.18
C PHE A 31 4.00 -15.93 -6.54
N ARG A 32 4.12 -16.93 -5.66
CA ARG A 32 3.12 -17.30 -4.66
C ARG A 32 3.84 -17.47 -3.32
N GLY A 33 3.28 -16.83 -2.29
CA GLY A 33 3.75 -16.88 -0.91
C GLY A 33 3.09 -17.99 -0.08
N LEU A 34 3.30 -17.96 1.23
CA LEU A 34 2.62 -18.86 2.17
C LEU A 34 1.11 -18.66 2.14
N LYS A 35 0.68 -17.39 2.07
CA LYS A 35 -0.71 -17.00 1.90
C LYS A 35 -0.88 -16.20 0.62
N ARG A 36 -2.12 -16.02 0.21
CA ARG A 36 -2.58 -15.05 -0.79
C ARG A 36 -3.74 -14.25 -0.20
N TYR A 37 -4.09 -13.17 -0.84
CA TYR A 37 -5.31 -12.44 -0.50
C TYR A 37 -6.39 -12.74 -1.54
N ASP A 38 -7.58 -13.12 -1.05
CA ASP A 38 -8.74 -13.37 -1.92
C ASP A 38 -9.02 -12.12 -2.77
N PRO A 39 -9.16 -12.25 -4.09
CA PRO A 39 -9.27 -11.10 -4.98
C PRO A 39 -10.61 -10.34 -4.87
N GLU A 40 -11.62 -10.88 -4.19
CA GLU A 40 -12.92 -10.21 -4.01
C GLU A 40 -13.04 -9.61 -2.61
N THR A 41 -12.60 -10.35 -1.58
CA THR A 41 -12.78 -9.98 -0.18
C THR A 41 -11.54 -9.39 0.46
N GLY A 42 -10.35 -9.65 -0.09
CA GLY A 42 -9.06 -9.33 0.52
C GLY A 42 -8.66 -10.28 1.66
N ALA A 43 -9.48 -11.25 2.05
CA ALA A 43 -9.18 -12.17 3.15
C ALA A 43 -7.88 -12.96 2.88
N ALA A 44 -7.07 -13.14 3.92
CA ALA A 44 -5.83 -13.91 3.82
C ALA A 44 -6.12 -15.42 3.81
N GLU A 45 -5.77 -16.11 2.73
CA GLU A 45 -5.97 -17.53 2.51
C GLU A 45 -4.64 -18.28 2.43
N ASP A 46 -4.61 -19.55 2.89
CA ASP A 46 -3.43 -20.39 2.79
C ASP A 46 -3.16 -20.78 1.32
N MET A 47 -1.99 -20.37 0.79
CA MET A 47 -1.56 -20.70 -0.57
C MET A 47 -0.53 -21.83 -0.56
N LEU A 48 0.74 -21.56 -0.27
CA LEU A 48 1.74 -22.60 -0.10
C LEU A 48 1.79 -23.17 1.33
N ALA A 49 1.23 -22.47 2.31
CA ALA A 49 1.10 -23.02 3.65
C ALA A 49 0.14 -24.22 3.65
N GLU A 50 0.59 -25.35 4.20
CA GLU A 50 -0.26 -26.47 4.61
C GLU A 50 -0.86 -26.17 5.98
N SER A 51 -0.03 -25.65 6.90
CA SER A 51 -0.46 -25.13 8.21
C SER A 51 0.47 -24.03 8.72
N ILE A 52 -0.09 -23.12 9.54
CA ILE A 52 0.63 -22.10 10.31
C ILE A 52 0.11 -22.22 11.73
N GLU A 53 0.87 -22.88 12.62
CA GLU A 53 0.44 -23.23 13.95
C GLU A 53 1.18 -22.43 15.02
N THR A 54 0.44 -22.00 16.03
CA THR A 54 0.98 -21.34 17.22
C THR A 54 0.09 -21.63 18.43
N SER A 55 0.67 -21.68 19.62
CA SER A 55 -0.07 -21.75 20.88
C SER A 55 0.04 -20.46 21.70
N ASP A 56 0.90 -19.53 21.29
CA ASP A 56 1.24 -18.35 22.08
C ASP A 56 1.33 -17.05 21.25
N SER A 57 1.03 -17.13 19.94
CA SER A 57 1.12 -16.01 18.99
C SER A 57 2.53 -15.40 18.87
N GLN A 58 3.56 -16.10 19.33
CA GLN A 58 4.96 -15.66 19.28
C GLN A 58 5.86 -16.69 18.60
N ASN A 59 5.59 -17.97 18.82
CA ASN A 59 6.31 -19.07 18.21
C ASN A 59 5.40 -19.76 17.20
N PHE A 60 5.79 -19.73 15.93
CA PHE A 60 5.00 -20.30 14.84
C PHE A 60 5.77 -21.49 14.24
N THR A 61 5.04 -22.58 13.97
CA THR A 61 5.50 -23.69 13.15
C THR A 61 4.77 -23.60 11.82
N ILE A 62 5.52 -23.48 10.74
CA ILE A 62 4.97 -23.33 9.38
C ILE A 62 5.35 -24.57 8.60
N LYS A 63 4.33 -25.27 8.10
CA LYS A 63 4.47 -26.39 7.18
C LYS A 63 3.99 -25.97 5.81
N ILE A 64 4.79 -26.25 4.77
CA ILE A 64 4.45 -25.94 3.38
C ILE A 64 3.96 -27.19 2.65
N LYS A 65 3.09 -27.00 1.66
CA LYS A 65 2.58 -28.04 0.78
C LYS A 65 3.72 -28.63 -0.06
N ASP A 66 3.79 -29.95 -0.17
CA ASP A 66 4.73 -30.63 -1.07
C ASP A 66 4.34 -30.46 -2.55
N GLY A 67 5.29 -30.67 -3.44
CA GLY A 67 5.08 -30.68 -4.89
C GLY A 67 5.19 -29.30 -5.57
N TRP A 68 5.45 -28.23 -4.84
CA TRP A 68 5.68 -26.91 -5.44
C TRP A 68 7.10 -26.80 -5.98
N THR A 69 7.22 -26.19 -7.17
CA THR A 69 8.49 -25.90 -7.82
C THR A 69 8.55 -24.46 -8.28
N PHE A 70 9.74 -23.96 -8.44
CA PHE A 70 10.02 -22.76 -9.24
C PHE A 70 9.98 -23.10 -10.73
N SER A 71 9.89 -22.10 -11.56
CA SER A 71 9.78 -22.24 -13.01
C SER A 71 11.01 -22.86 -13.69
N ASN A 72 12.14 -22.93 -13.00
CA ASN A 72 13.35 -23.64 -13.43
C ASN A 72 13.38 -25.11 -13.00
N GLY A 73 12.32 -25.64 -12.37
CA GLY A 73 12.21 -27.00 -11.87
C GLY A 73 12.80 -27.23 -10.47
N GLU A 74 13.40 -26.23 -9.84
CA GLU A 74 13.86 -26.32 -8.46
C GLU A 74 12.67 -26.43 -7.51
N LYS A 75 12.76 -27.31 -6.48
CA LYS A 75 11.69 -27.46 -5.48
C LYS A 75 11.60 -26.24 -4.58
N VAL A 76 10.38 -25.82 -4.25
CA VAL A 76 10.13 -24.88 -3.16
C VAL A 76 10.21 -25.65 -1.85
N THR A 77 11.06 -25.20 -0.95
CA THR A 77 11.32 -25.84 0.35
C THR A 77 11.26 -24.81 1.48
N ALA A 78 11.25 -25.26 2.73
CA ALA A 78 11.38 -24.39 3.90
C ALA A 78 12.59 -23.45 3.81
N ARG A 79 13.70 -23.95 3.21
CA ARG A 79 14.91 -23.15 2.97
C ARG A 79 14.68 -22.00 1.98
N SER A 80 13.81 -22.18 0.98
CA SER A 80 13.48 -21.14 0.01
C SER A 80 12.85 -19.90 0.69
N PHE A 81 12.09 -20.09 1.78
CA PHE A 81 11.55 -19.01 2.59
C PHE A 81 12.56 -18.44 3.59
N VAL A 82 13.24 -19.33 4.35
CA VAL A 82 14.18 -18.91 5.40
C VAL A 82 15.35 -18.12 4.84
N ASP A 83 15.93 -18.56 3.72
CA ASP A 83 17.05 -17.87 3.08
C ASP A 83 16.60 -16.55 2.44
N ALA A 84 15.38 -16.50 1.82
CA ALA A 84 14.78 -15.28 1.29
C ALA A 84 14.54 -14.22 2.40
N TRP A 85 13.99 -14.62 3.54
CA TRP A 85 13.70 -13.70 4.65
C TRP A 85 14.97 -13.20 5.32
N ASN A 86 16.00 -14.05 5.47
CA ASN A 86 17.31 -13.61 5.95
C ASN A 86 17.96 -12.60 4.99
N TYR A 87 17.85 -12.82 3.68
CA TYR A 87 18.32 -11.88 2.67
C TYR A 87 17.56 -10.54 2.75
N GLY A 88 16.23 -10.62 2.79
CA GLY A 88 15.36 -9.46 2.87
C GLY A 88 15.57 -8.61 4.11
N ALA A 89 15.87 -9.24 5.25
CA ALA A 89 16.13 -8.57 6.52
C ALA A 89 17.52 -7.92 6.60
N GLY A 90 18.52 -8.43 5.89
CA GLY A 90 19.93 -8.02 6.05
C GLY A 90 20.20 -6.58 5.61
N LEU A 91 20.74 -5.74 6.50
CA LEU A 91 21.05 -4.32 6.24
C LEU A 91 21.94 -4.14 5.00
N LYS A 92 22.95 -4.96 4.84
CA LYS A 92 23.89 -4.91 3.71
C LYS A 92 23.25 -5.20 2.34
N ASN A 93 22.09 -5.85 2.32
CA ASN A 93 21.35 -6.16 1.09
C ASN A 93 20.46 -4.99 0.64
N ASN A 94 20.31 -3.94 1.51
CA ASN A 94 19.59 -2.69 1.21
C ASN A 94 18.17 -2.91 0.65
N GLN A 95 17.43 -3.86 1.22
CA GLN A 95 16.08 -4.20 0.78
C GLN A 95 15.06 -3.24 1.36
N ARG A 96 14.19 -2.66 0.52
CA ARG A 96 13.21 -1.62 0.90
C ARG A 96 12.18 -2.10 1.91
N ASN A 97 11.81 -3.37 1.82
CA ASN A 97 10.82 -4.02 2.66
C ASN A 97 11.42 -4.75 3.87
N ALA A 98 12.69 -4.49 4.21
CA ALA A 98 13.37 -5.15 5.34
C ALA A 98 12.58 -5.04 6.66
N TYR A 99 11.84 -3.95 6.86
CA TYR A 99 11.05 -3.69 8.07
C TYR A 99 9.93 -4.72 8.31
N PHE A 100 9.45 -5.44 7.28
CA PHE A 100 8.47 -6.51 7.45
C PHE A 100 9.00 -7.65 8.33
N PHE A 101 10.31 -7.85 8.36
CA PHE A 101 10.96 -8.86 9.19
C PHE A 101 11.28 -8.36 10.61
N GLY A 102 10.95 -7.10 10.92
CA GLY A 102 11.27 -6.43 12.20
C GLY A 102 10.74 -7.12 13.46
N TYR A 103 9.68 -7.91 13.31
CA TYR A 103 9.14 -8.70 14.41
C TYR A 103 9.88 -10.02 14.67
N ILE A 104 10.72 -10.49 13.75
CA ILE A 104 11.42 -11.76 13.89
C ILE A 104 12.65 -11.58 14.80
N GLU A 105 12.83 -12.48 15.77
CA GLU A 105 13.95 -12.42 16.73
C GLU A 105 15.30 -12.35 16.00
N GLY A 106 16.14 -11.42 16.44
CA GLY A 106 17.46 -11.17 15.85
C GLY A 106 17.49 -10.14 14.74
N TYR A 107 16.37 -9.50 14.41
CA TYR A 107 16.31 -8.43 13.42
C TYR A 107 17.23 -7.26 13.77
N ASP A 108 17.29 -6.86 15.04
CA ASP A 108 18.19 -5.83 15.57
C ASP A 108 19.67 -6.06 15.27
N LYS A 109 20.08 -7.31 15.10
CA LYS A 109 21.45 -7.71 14.79
C LYS A 109 21.77 -7.77 13.30
N VAL A 110 20.76 -8.13 12.49
CA VAL A 110 20.91 -8.17 11.02
C VAL A 110 20.57 -6.84 10.37
N HIS A 111 19.78 -5.99 11.05
CA HIS A 111 19.35 -4.67 10.58
C HIS A 111 19.32 -3.66 11.72
N PRO A 112 20.47 -3.29 12.30
CA PRO A 112 20.55 -2.31 13.38
C PRO A 112 20.14 -0.92 12.91
N GLU A 113 19.43 -0.16 13.76
CA GLU A 113 19.08 1.26 13.49
C GLU A 113 20.31 2.17 13.34
N SER A 114 21.41 1.77 13.97
CA SER A 114 22.71 2.47 13.90
C SER A 114 23.85 1.48 14.11
N GLY A 115 24.98 1.73 13.46
CA GLY A 115 26.15 0.86 13.54
C GLY A 115 26.19 -0.21 12.44
N GLU A 116 26.98 -1.24 12.64
CA GLU A 116 27.20 -2.30 11.66
C GLU A 116 26.33 -3.54 11.95
N GLN A 117 25.95 -4.25 10.90
CA GLN A 117 25.32 -5.55 11.00
C GLN A 117 26.24 -6.56 11.73
N THR A 118 25.73 -7.18 12.81
CA THR A 118 26.52 -8.09 13.66
C THR A 118 26.12 -9.55 13.49
N ALA A 119 25.06 -9.86 12.76
CA ALA A 119 24.64 -11.21 12.40
C ALA A 119 24.20 -11.26 10.94
N ASP A 120 24.40 -12.42 10.29
CA ASP A 120 23.99 -12.65 8.89
C ASP A 120 22.59 -13.27 8.79
N LYS A 121 22.03 -13.77 9.89
CA LYS A 121 20.74 -14.46 9.93
C LYS A 121 19.91 -14.06 11.14
N LEU A 122 18.61 -14.02 10.93
CA LEU A 122 17.62 -13.88 11.97
C LEU A 122 17.66 -15.10 12.91
N SER A 123 17.88 -14.88 14.20
CA SER A 123 17.94 -15.98 15.18
C SER A 123 16.60 -16.67 15.39
N GLY A 124 15.50 -15.99 15.07
CA GLY A 124 14.14 -16.51 15.14
C GLY A 124 13.75 -17.45 14.01
N LEU A 125 14.56 -17.62 12.97
CA LEU A 125 14.26 -18.52 11.84
C LEU A 125 15.04 -19.82 11.93
N LYS A 126 14.32 -20.96 11.81
CA LYS A 126 14.97 -22.28 11.84
C LYS A 126 14.28 -23.25 10.88
N VAL A 127 15.04 -23.81 9.95
CA VAL A 127 14.60 -24.95 9.12
C VAL A 127 14.58 -26.19 10.00
N VAL A 128 13.45 -26.90 10.03
CA VAL A 128 13.27 -28.17 10.76
C VAL A 128 13.53 -29.35 9.82
N ASP A 129 12.87 -29.31 8.65
CA ASP A 129 13.05 -30.26 7.54
C ASP A 129 12.77 -29.55 6.19
N ASP A 130 12.68 -30.28 5.09
CA ASP A 130 12.50 -29.70 3.75
C ASP A 130 11.16 -28.93 3.60
N LEU A 131 10.13 -29.29 4.37
CA LEU A 131 8.80 -28.69 4.27
C LEU A 131 8.37 -27.92 5.53
N THR A 132 9.23 -27.91 6.57
CA THR A 132 8.85 -27.32 7.87
C THR A 132 9.93 -26.35 8.35
N PHE A 133 9.51 -25.16 8.78
CA PHE A 133 10.38 -24.22 9.49
C PHE A 133 9.63 -23.54 10.64
N THR A 134 10.38 -22.98 11.55
CA THR A 134 9.81 -22.22 12.68
C THR A 134 10.19 -20.76 12.61
N VAL A 135 9.28 -19.92 13.10
CA VAL A 135 9.45 -18.47 13.23
C VAL A 135 9.22 -18.11 14.69
N LYS A 136 10.23 -17.51 15.33
CA LYS A 136 10.10 -16.93 16.65
C LYS A 136 10.10 -15.40 16.53
N LEU A 137 9.05 -14.77 17.03
CA LEU A 137 8.92 -13.33 17.05
C LEU A 137 9.51 -12.75 18.36
N THR A 138 9.91 -11.49 18.34
CA THR A 138 10.40 -10.73 19.50
C THR A 138 9.30 -10.53 20.56
N GLN A 139 8.05 -10.51 20.12
CA GLN A 139 6.85 -10.37 20.96
C GLN A 139 5.68 -11.13 20.33
N LYS A 140 4.59 -11.29 21.08
CA LYS A 140 3.35 -11.84 20.53
C LYS A 140 2.84 -10.96 19.40
N PHE A 141 2.33 -11.59 18.34
CA PHE A 141 1.71 -10.90 17.21
C PHE A 141 0.69 -11.86 16.57
N SER A 142 -0.56 -11.83 17.06
CA SER A 142 -1.60 -12.80 16.67
C SER A 142 -1.99 -12.72 15.18
N THR A 143 -1.90 -11.53 14.58
CA THR A 143 -2.23 -11.30 13.17
C THR A 143 -1.01 -11.44 12.25
N PHE A 144 0.15 -11.90 12.75
CA PHE A 144 1.33 -12.17 11.92
C PHE A 144 1.03 -13.09 10.73
N PRO A 145 0.23 -14.18 10.87
CA PRO A 145 -0.11 -15.01 9.71
C PRO A 145 -0.78 -14.25 8.56
N ASP A 146 -1.58 -13.22 8.86
CA ASP A 146 -2.29 -12.46 7.83
C ASP A 146 -1.37 -11.56 7.00
N THR A 147 -0.19 -11.23 7.52
CA THR A 147 0.84 -10.47 6.79
C THR A 147 1.60 -11.31 5.75
N LEU A 148 1.58 -12.64 5.87
CA LEU A 148 2.39 -13.57 5.07
C LEU A 148 1.92 -13.75 3.61
N GLY A 149 0.85 -13.06 3.22
CA GLY A 149 0.44 -12.91 1.83
C GLY A 149 1.18 -11.81 1.07
N TYR A 150 1.87 -10.90 1.76
CA TYR A 150 2.61 -9.83 1.13
C TYR A 150 3.88 -10.32 0.44
N ASN A 151 4.20 -9.72 -0.71
CA ASN A 151 5.29 -10.17 -1.58
C ASN A 151 6.68 -10.24 -0.90
N ALA A 152 6.94 -9.40 0.11
CA ALA A 152 8.20 -9.45 0.86
C ALA A 152 8.51 -10.82 1.46
N TYR A 153 7.47 -11.61 1.78
CA TYR A 153 7.58 -12.95 2.35
C TYR A 153 7.64 -14.09 1.30
N ALA A 154 7.67 -13.77 0.00
CA ALA A 154 7.74 -14.78 -1.05
C ALA A 154 9.03 -15.60 -0.98
N PRO A 155 9.01 -16.88 -1.41
CA PRO A 155 10.20 -17.73 -1.45
C PRO A 155 11.11 -17.33 -2.59
N LEU A 156 12.42 -17.57 -2.45
CA LEU A 156 13.40 -17.38 -3.51
C LEU A 156 14.09 -18.71 -3.87
N PRO A 157 14.36 -18.96 -5.17
CA PRO A 157 15.10 -20.12 -5.61
C PRO A 157 16.60 -19.98 -5.26
N ARG A 158 17.32 -21.10 -5.19
CA ARG A 158 18.77 -21.09 -4.98
C ARG A 158 19.49 -20.31 -6.09
N ALA A 159 18.97 -20.35 -7.32
CA ALA A 159 19.49 -19.59 -8.45
C ALA A 159 19.60 -18.07 -8.18
N PHE A 160 18.75 -17.49 -7.33
CA PHE A 160 18.85 -16.10 -6.89
C PHE A 160 20.17 -15.82 -6.14
N PHE A 161 20.59 -16.75 -5.29
CA PHE A 161 21.78 -16.60 -4.47
C PHE A 161 23.07 -17.00 -5.21
N GLU A 162 22.97 -17.82 -6.26
CA GLU A 162 24.08 -18.29 -7.08
C GLU A 162 24.52 -17.25 -8.11
N ASP A 163 23.58 -16.58 -8.78
CA ASP A 163 23.83 -15.52 -9.77
C ASP A 163 22.71 -14.47 -9.72
N HIS A 164 22.87 -13.52 -8.81
CA HIS A 164 21.90 -12.47 -8.56
C HIS A 164 21.66 -11.59 -9.80
N ASP A 165 22.73 -11.22 -10.54
CA ASP A 165 22.59 -10.33 -11.70
C ASP A 165 21.83 -11.04 -12.85
N ALA A 166 22.09 -12.31 -13.09
CA ALA A 166 21.36 -13.11 -14.06
C ALA A 166 19.89 -13.26 -13.66
N TRP A 167 19.63 -13.47 -12.36
CA TRP A 167 18.27 -13.58 -11.84
C TRP A 167 17.50 -12.27 -11.97
N ILE A 168 18.11 -11.11 -11.65
CA ILE A 168 17.48 -9.78 -11.81
C ILE A 168 17.10 -9.51 -13.27
N ALA A 169 17.94 -9.94 -14.21
CA ALA A 169 17.65 -9.77 -15.65
C ALA A 169 16.44 -10.59 -16.11
N LYS A 170 16.21 -11.76 -15.48
CA LYS A 170 15.10 -12.65 -15.78
C LYS A 170 14.66 -13.39 -14.53
N PRO A 171 13.81 -12.78 -13.67
CA PRO A 171 13.37 -13.38 -12.43
C PRO A 171 12.71 -14.75 -12.60
N ILE A 172 13.12 -15.69 -11.75
CA ILE A 172 12.58 -17.05 -11.66
C ILE A 172 11.68 -17.09 -10.43
N GLY A 173 10.39 -17.32 -10.63
CA GLY A 173 9.38 -17.39 -9.58
C GLY A 173 8.67 -18.74 -9.56
N ASN A 174 7.62 -18.83 -8.73
CA ASN A 174 6.77 -20.01 -8.55
C ASN A 174 5.29 -19.70 -8.80
N GLY A 175 4.98 -18.57 -9.45
CA GLY A 175 3.60 -18.14 -9.78
C GLY A 175 3.15 -18.63 -11.17
N PRO A 176 1.90 -18.29 -11.58
CA PRO A 176 1.29 -18.79 -12.82
C PRO A 176 1.88 -18.23 -14.12
N TYR A 177 2.80 -17.26 -14.03
CA TYR A 177 3.46 -16.68 -15.20
C TYR A 177 4.99 -16.76 -15.07
N LEU A 178 5.65 -16.78 -16.22
CA LEU A 178 7.11 -16.74 -16.41
C LEU A 178 7.49 -15.39 -17.02
N VAL A 179 8.62 -14.83 -16.61
CA VAL A 179 9.23 -13.72 -17.33
C VAL A 179 9.83 -14.24 -18.63
N ASP A 180 9.28 -13.82 -19.76
CA ASP A 180 9.80 -14.15 -21.09
C ASP A 180 10.93 -13.18 -21.47
N SER A 181 10.65 -11.88 -21.39
CA SER A 181 11.60 -10.81 -21.62
C SER A 181 11.30 -9.56 -20.81
N TYR A 182 12.34 -8.80 -20.46
CA TYR A 182 12.20 -7.50 -19.81
C TYR A 182 13.13 -6.48 -20.45
N THR A 183 12.56 -5.41 -20.99
CA THR A 183 13.28 -4.25 -21.52
C THR A 183 12.89 -3.04 -20.70
N LYS A 184 13.75 -2.63 -19.78
CA LYS A 184 13.52 -1.50 -18.85
C LYS A 184 13.15 -0.24 -19.63
N GLY A 185 12.15 0.50 -19.15
CA GLY A 185 11.62 1.70 -19.80
C GLY A 185 10.74 1.43 -21.03
N SER A 186 10.46 0.17 -21.37
CA SER A 186 9.68 -0.20 -22.56
C SER A 186 8.58 -1.21 -22.24
N GLN A 187 8.95 -2.44 -21.91
CA GLN A 187 7.97 -3.53 -21.74
C GLN A 187 8.55 -4.68 -20.93
N ILE A 188 7.70 -5.34 -20.16
CA ILE A 188 7.94 -6.70 -19.67
C ILE A 188 6.89 -7.64 -20.28
N SER A 189 7.33 -8.79 -20.81
CA SER A 189 6.48 -9.83 -21.35
C SER A 189 6.47 -11.04 -20.43
N LEU A 190 5.27 -11.43 -20.03
CA LEU A 190 5.02 -12.58 -19.16
C LEU A 190 4.25 -13.64 -19.95
N ARG A 191 4.65 -14.90 -19.85
CA ARG A 191 3.98 -16.03 -20.49
C ARG A 191 3.35 -16.93 -19.46
N ARG A 192 2.22 -17.52 -19.77
CA ARG A 192 1.59 -18.54 -18.93
C ARG A 192 2.57 -19.69 -18.71
N TRP A 193 2.69 -20.12 -17.46
CA TRP A 193 3.43 -21.32 -17.11
C TRP A 193 2.49 -22.53 -17.19
N GLU A 194 2.69 -23.38 -18.22
CA GLU A 194 1.78 -24.51 -18.49
C GLU A 194 1.85 -25.58 -17.39
N GLU A 195 3.05 -25.78 -16.78
CA GLU A 195 3.31 -26.77 -15.73
C GLU A 195 3.07 -26.22 -14.31
N TYR A 196 2.49 -25.00 -14.20
CA TYR A 196 2.21 -24.39 -12.91
C TYR A 196 1.40 -25.33 -12.01
N PRO A 197 1.90 -25.66 -10.78
CA PRO A 197 1.28 -26.66 -9.92
C PRO A 197 0.03 -26.17 -9.18
N GLY A 198 -0.18 -24.85 -9.06
CA GLY A 198 -1.31 -24.27 -8.35
C GLY A 198 -2.65 -24.38 -9.06
N ASP A 199 -3.72 -24.12 -8.35
CA ASP A 199 -5.11 -24.17 -8.84
C ASP A 199 -5.55 -22.88 -9.54
N ASP A 200 -4.89 -21.75 -9.26
CA ASP A 200 -5.16 -20.42 -9.83
C ASP A 200 -4.40 -20.17 -11.16
N LYS A 201 -4.44 -21.16 -12.05
CA LYS A 201 -3.81 -21.12 -13.38
C LYS A 201 -4.26 -19.95 -14.22
N ALA A 202 -3.34 -19.38 -15.00
CA ALA A 202 -3.67 -18.32 -15.96
C ALA A 202 -4.65 -18.81 -17.04
N ARG A 203 -5.74 -18.05 -17.25
CA ARG A 203 -6.77 -18.31 -18.27
C ARG A 203 -6.46 -17.68 -19.63
N ASN A 204 -5.35 -16.98 -19.74
CA ASN A 204 -4.82 -16.39 -20.96
C ASN A 204 -3.40 -16.92 -21.24
N GLY A 205 -2.86 -16.63 -22.43
CA GLY A 205 -1.53 -17.09 -22.82
C GLY A 205 -0.37 -16.25 -22.26
N GLY A 206 -0.68 -15.14 -21.55
CA GLY A 206 0.32 -14.25 -20.97
C GLY A 206 -0.07 -12.78 -21.07
N VAL A 207 0.79 -11.90 -20.54
CA VAL A 207 0.58 -10.47 -20.40
C VAL A 207 1.80 -9.71 -20.89
N ASP A 208 1.61 -8.76 -21.78
CA ASP A 208 2.60 -7.78 -22.19
C ASP A 208 2.33 -6.45 -21.48
N LEU A 209 3.09 -6.12 -20.44
CA LEU A 209 3.00 -4.86 -19.73
C LEU A 209 3.84 -3.81 -20.45
N LYS A 210 3.19 -2.84 -21.07
CA LYS A 210 3.82 -1.76 -21.88
C LYS A 210 3.98 -0.50 -21.04
N VAL A 211 5.17 0.10 -21.05
CA VAL A 211 5.45 1.32 -20.28
C VAL A 211 4.79 2.52 -20.94
N TYR A 212 3.97 3.21 -20.16
CA TYR A 212 3.41 4.51 -20.48
C TYR A 212 3.83 5.54 -19.43
N THR A 213 4.26 6.72 -19.90
CA THR A 213 4.59 7.86 -19.03
C THR A 213 3.41 8.83 -18.87
N ASP A 214 2.34 8.61 -19.64
CA ASP A 214 1.10 9.39 -19.60
C ASP A 214 -0.11 8.46 -19.79
N ASN A 215 -0.98 8.41 -18.78
CA ASN A 215 -2.17 7.56 -18.77
C ASN A 215 -3.19 8.00 -19.85
N ASN A 216 -3.21 9.27 -20.28
CA ASN A 216 -4.08 9.70 -21.39
C ASN A 216 -3.65 9.06 -22.72
N THR A 217 -2.34 8.89 -22.94
CA THR A 217 -1.83 8.17 -24.10
C THR A 217 -2.24 6.70 -24.04
N ALA A 218 -2.10 6.03 -22.89
CA ALA A 218 -2.55 4.65 -22.71
C ALA A 218 -4.06 4.49 -22.97
N TYR A 219 -4.86 5.44 -22.46
CA TYR A 219 -6.31 5.43 -22.70
C TYR A 219 -6.66 5.62 -24.19
N THR A 220 -5.96 6.50 -24.87
CA THR A 220 -6.12 6.71 -26.32
C THR A 220 -5.78 5.45 -27.11
N ASP A 221 -4.69 4.75 -26.74
CA ASP A 221 -4.30 3.48 -27.36
C ASP A 221 -5.31 2.36 -27.08
N LEU A 222 -5.94 2.34 -25.88
CA LEU A 222 -7.04 1.44 -25.59
C LEU A 222 -8.22 1.67 -26.53
N LEU A 223 -8.65 2.92 -26.73
CA LEU A 223 -9.76 3.26 -27.62
C LEU A 223 -9.44 2.96 -29.09
N ALA A 224 -8.18 3.09 -29.48
CA ALA A 224 -7.70 2.76 -30.83
C ALA A 224 -7.49 1.25 -31.06
N GLY A 225 -7.61 0.39 -30.02
CA GLY A 225 -7.38 -1.05 -30.11
C GLY A 225 -5.90 -1.45 -30.12
N ASN A 226 -4.98 -0.56 -29.75
CA ASN A 226 -3.53 -0.81 -29.66
C ASN A 226 -3.11 -1.35 -28.28
N LEU A 227 -4.02 -1.24 -27.30
CA LEU A 227 -3.86 -1.71 -25.93
C LEU A 227 -5.13 -2.44 -25.49
N ASP A 228 -5.01 -3.49 -24.67
CA ASP A 228 -6.15 -4.26 -24.22
C ASP A 228 -6.68 -3.82 -22.86
N LEU A 229 -5.82 -3.30 -21.96
CA LEU A 229 -6.20 -2.98 -20.58
C LEU A 229 -5.48 -1.71 -20.09
N VAL A 230 -6.25 -0.81 -19.48
CA VAL A 230 -5.76 0.30 -18.67
C VAL A 230 -6.32 0.13 -17.26
N ASP A 231 -5.47 0.08 -16.25
CA ASP A 231 -5.85 -0.16 -14.85
C ASP A 231 -5.76 1.10 -13.94
N ASP A 232 -5.61 2.26 -14.57
CA ASP A 232 -5.74 3.59 -13.94
C ASP A 232 -6.30 4.56 -14.98
N VAL A 233 -7.63 4.66 -15.06
CA VAL A 233 -8.30 5.55 -16.00
C VAL A 233 -8.04 7.00 -15.61
N PRO A 234 -7.49 7.84 -16.52
CA PRO A 234 -7.15 9.22 -16.21
C PRO A 234 -8.38 10.04 -15.77
N ALA A 235 -8.21 10.89 -14.76
CA ALA A 235 -9.29 11.72 -14.22
C ALA A 235 -9.97 12.57 -15.30
N SER A 236 -9.22 13.06 -16.29
CA SER A 236 -9.74 13.81 -17.45
C SER A 236 -10.73 13.03 -18.32
N GLN A 237 -10.69 11.70 -18.29
CA GLN A 237 -11.53 10.80 -19.08
C GLN A 237 -12.73 10.26 -18.30
N LEU A 238 -12.75 10.37 -16.99
CA LEU A 238 -13.79 9.79 -16.13
C LEU A 238 -15.21 10.25 -16.50
N LYS A 239 -15.35 11.48 -17.00
CA LYS A 239 -16.64 12.00 -17.46
C LYS A 239 -17.21 11.24 -18.67
N ASN A 240 -16.33 10.76 -19.54
CA ASN A 240 -16.71 10.15 -20.81
C ASN A 240 -16.57 8.62 -20.82
N VAL A 241 -15.85 8.04 -19.86
CA VAL A 241 -15.45 6.63 -19.85
C VAL A 241 -16.60 5.64 -20.06
N LYS A 242 -17.78 5.92 -19.50
CA LYS A 242 -18.97 5.08 -19.71
C LYS A 242 -19.52 5.15 -21.13
N ASN A 243 -19.40 6.29 -21.79
CA ASN A 243 -19.78 6.45 -23.19
C ASN A 243 -18.79 5.74 -24.12
N ASP A 244 -17.50 5.81 -23.79
CA ASP A 244 -16.42 5.25 -24.60
C ASP A 244 -16.34 3.72 -24.47
N LEU A 245 -16.51 3.18 -23.28
CA LEU A 245 -16.26 1.79 -22.95
C LEU A 245 -17.51 0.98 -22.56
N GLY A 246 -18.61 1.65 -22.18
CA GLY A 246 -19.83 0.96 -21.71
C GLY A 246 -19.55 0.09 -20.48
N ASP A 247 -19.89 -1.20 -20.58
CA ASP A 247 -19.67 -2.19 -19.52
C ASP A 247 -18.20 -2.66 -19.43
N ARG A 248 -17.33 -2.17 -20.29
CA ARG A 248 -15.87 -2.45 -20.26
C ARG A 248 -15.10 -1.44 -19.39
N TYR A 249 -15.73 -0.97 -18.34
CA TYR A 249 -15.17 -0.08 -17.34
C TYR A 249 -15.56 -0.54 -15.93
N LEU A 250 -14.58 -0.63 -15.05
CA LEU A 250 -14.76 -0.88 -13.62
C LEU A 250 -14.37 0.35 -12.80
N ASN A 251 -15.10 0.54 -11.71
CA ASN A 251 -14.76 1.47 -10.63
C ASN A 251 -15.19 0.82 -9.32
N THR A 252 -14.22 0.25 -8.60
CA THR A 252 -14.45 -0.57 -7.40
C THR A 252 -13.69 -0.03 -6.20
N PRO A 253 -14.21 -0.16 -4.98
CA PRO A 253 -13.48 0.21 -3.77
C PRO A 253 -12.10 -0.47 -3.72
N ALA A 254 -11.09 0.25 -3.22
CA ALA A 254 -9.74 -0.26 -3.00
C ALA A 254 -9.21 0.16 -1.63
N GLY A 255 -8.22 -0.57 -1.13
CA GLY A 255 -7.56 -0.31 0.15
C GLY A 255 -6.66 0.91 0.12
N ILE A 256 -7.15 2.04 -0.38
CA ILE A 256 -6.38 3.26 -0.56
C ILE A 256 -7.08 4.42 0.13
N LEU A 257 -6.38 5.05 1.08
CA LEU A 257 -6.80 6.26 1.77
C LEU A 257 -5.90 7.43 1.40
N GLN A 258 -6.48 8.56 1.00
CA GLN A 258 -5.79 9.82 0.81
C GLN A 258 -5.94 10.69 2.07
N THR A 259 -4.82 11.27 2.54
CA THR A 259 -4.78 12.13 3.73
C THR A 259 -3.97 13.40 3.50
N LEU A 260 -4.09 14.34 4.45
CA LEU A 260 -3.10 15.40 4.66
C LEU A 260 -2.37 15.11 5.97
N ALA A 261 -1.06 14.93 5.91
CA ALA A 261 -0.21 14.80 7.06
C ALA A 261 0.36 16.17 7.50
N PHE A 262 0.78 16.26 8.77
CA PHE A 262 1.35 17.47 9.36
C PHE A 262 2.78 17.22 9.80
N PRO A 263 3.68 18.22 9.67
CA PRO A 263 5.08 18.09 10.10
C PRO A 263 5.23 18.38 11.61
N TYR A 264 5.04 17.36 12.45
CA TYR A 264 5.15 17.52 13.92
C TYR A 264 6.57 17.83 14.41
N TYR A 265 7.58 17.64 13.58
CA TYR A 265 8.95 18.14 13.84
C TYR A 265 9.07 19.66 13.70
N ASP A 266 8.07 20.35 13.15
CA ASP A 266 7.95 21.81 13.12
C ASP A 266 7.10 22.26 14.32
N LYS A 267 7.72 23.02 15.24
CA LYS A 267 7.09 23.55 16.45
C LYS A 267 5.83 24.38 16.19
N ALA A 268 5.62 24.85 14.95
CA ALA A 268 4.41 25.55 14.59
C ALA A 268 3.18 24.61 14.57
N TRP A 269 3.40 23.32 14.32
CA TRP A 269 2.36 22.29 14.25
C TRP A 269 2.31 21.36 15.47
N ASP A 270 3.38 21.36 16.29
CA ASP A 270 3.51 20.55 17.51
C ASP A 270 3.46 21.44 18.76
N LYS A 271 2.31 22.07 19.00
CA LYS A 271 2.05 22.87 20.21
C LYS A 271 0.58 22.72 20.64
N PRO A 272 0.27 22.94 21.93
CA PRO A 272 -1.09 22.88 22.45
C PRO A 272 -2.06 23.76 21.63
N GLY A 273 -3.26 23.23 21.35
CA GLY A 273 -4.30 23.89 20.56
C GLY A 273 -4.25 23.61 19.07
N MET A 274 -3.16 23.07 18.54
CA MET A 274 -3.06 22.74 17.12
C MET A 274 -4.01 21.61 16.70
N GLU A 275 -4.43 20.73 17.59
CA GLU A 275 -5.49 19.76 17.33
C GLU A 275 -6.79 20.46 16.90
N LYS A 276 -7.16 21.58 17.53
CA LYS A 276 -8.32 22.40 17.11
C LYS A 276 -8.11 23.01 15.72
N VAL A 277 -6.90 23.52 15.44
CA VAL A 277 -6.58 24.07 14.11
C VAL A 277 -6.68 22.99 13.05
N ARG A 278 -6.13 21.80 13.27
CA ARG A 278 -6.20 20.68 12.34
C ARG A 278 -7.64 20.21 12.11
N THR A 279 -8.42 20.10 13.19
CA THR A 279 -9.86 19.78 13.09
C THR A 279 -10.65 20.88 12.35
N GLY A 280 -10.35 22.16 12.61
CA GLY A 280 -10.95 23.28 11.89
C GLY A 280 -10.61 23.25 10.39
N LEU A 281 -9.36 22.93 10.02
CA LEU A 281 -8.96 22.72 8.63
C LEU A 281 -9.72 21.53 8.00
N SER A 282 -9.91 20.43 8.74
CA SER A 282 -10.70 19.29 8.27
C SER A 282 -12.15 19.67 7.96
N ARG A 283 -12.78 20.44 8.87
CA ARG A 283 -14.17 20.93 8.69
C ARG A 283 -14.30 22.01 7.61
N ALA A 284 -13.19 22.66 7.23
CA ALA A 284 -13.14 23.60 6.11
C ALA A 284 -13.11 22.94 4.72
N ILE A 285 -12.92 21.60 4.65
CA ILE A 285 -12.78 20.85 3.39
C ILE A 285 -14.12 20.25 2.98
N ASN A 286 -14.71 20.74 1.88
CA ASN A 286 -15.92 20.16 1.28
C ASN A 286 -15.58 18.91 0.46
N ARG A 287 -15.34 17.79 1.15
CA ARG A 287 -14.96 16.50 0.55
C ARG A 287 -15.95 16.02 -0.50
N LYS A 288 -17.27 16.17 -0.21
CA LYS A 288 -18.33 15.76 -1.13
C LYS A 288 -18.25 16.51 -2.46
N GLN A 289 -18.15 17.84 -2.40
CA GLN A 289 -18.04 18.65 -3.62
C GLN A 289 -16.79 18.27 -4.42
N ILE A 290 -15.63 18.09 -3.76
CA ILE A 290 -14.36 17.75 -4.42
C ILE A 290 -14.46 16.36 -5.07
N THR A 291 -15.00 15.37 -4.36
CA THR A 291 -15.12 14.00 -4.93
C THR A 291 -16.13 13.95 -6.08
N GLU A 292 -17.16 14.76 -6.07
CA GLU A 292 -18.14 14.85 -7.16
C GLU A 292 -17.60 15.60 -8.38
N THR A 293 -16.89 16.73 -8.17
CA THR A 293 -16.50 17.63 -9.27
C THR A 293 -15.15 17.26 -9.89
N ILE A 294 -14.17 16.86 -9.08
CA ILE A 294 -12.82 16.51 -9.57
C ILE A 294 -12.74 15.04 -9.95
N PHE A 295 -13.29 14.17 -9.10
CA PHE A 295 -13.14 12.73 -9.26
C PHE A 295 -14.36 12.01 -9.81
N HIS A 296 -15.40 12.75 -10.18
CA HIS A 296 -16.62 12.19 -10.77
C HIS A 296 -17.16 10.97 -10.02
N LYS A 297 -17.08 10.98 -8.68
CA LYS A 297 -17.50 9.89 -7.77
C LYS A 297 -16.67 8.60 -7.87
N THR A 298 -15.47 8.65 -8.44
CA THR A 298 -14.51 7.54 -8.36
C THR A 298 -13.75 7.52 -7.03
N ARG A 299 -14.04 8.46 -6.16
CA ARG A 299 -13.55 8.53 -4.76
C ARG A 299 -14.72 8.84 -3.84
N THR A 300 -14.68 8.29 -2.63
CA THR A 300 -15.70 8.48 -1.60
C THR A 300 -15.12 9.30 -0.45
N PRO A 301 -15.82 10.34 0.07
CA PRO A 301 -15.38 11.05 1.26
C PRO A 301 -15.01 10.10 2.40
N ALA A 302 -13.84 10.27 3.00
CA ALA A 302 -13.41 9.42 4.10
C ALA A 302 -14.18 9.77 5.39
N THR A 303 -14.55 8.72 6.11
CA THR A 303 -15.23 8.77 7.42
C THR A 303 -14.40 8.16 8.54
N ASP A 304 -13.16 7.72 8.21
CA ASP A 304 -12.29 6.90 9.04
C ASP A 304 -10.84 7.04 8.55
N TRP A 305 -9.84 6.59 9.32
CA TRP A 305 -8.40 6.60 8.95
C TRP A 305 -7.91 5.28 8.34
N THR A 306 -8.82 4.36 8.08
CA THR A 306 -8.56 3.07 7.41
C THR A 306 -9.30 3.00 6.07
N SER A 307 -9.70 1.82 5.60
CA SER A 307 -10.43 1.68 4.34
C SER A 307 -11.64 0.77 4.47
N PRO A 308 -12.79 1.09 3.83
CA PRO A 308 -13.98 0.25 3.84
C PRO A 308 -13.76 -1.18 3.34
N VAL A 309 -12.73 -1.43 2.51
CA VAL A 309 -12.43 -2.78 2.00
C VAL A 309 -11.96 -3.74 3.10
N LEU A 310 -11.55 -3.21 4.27
CA LEU A 310 -11.23 -4.04 5.44
C LEU A 310 -12.47 -4.74 6.01
N GLY A 311 -13.66 -4.19 5.79
CA GLY A 311 -14.85 -4.64 6.48
C GLY A 311 -14.73 -4.51 8.00
N LYS A 312 -15.72 -5.02 8.72
CA LYS A 312 -15.71 -5.00 10.19
C LYS A 312 -14.62 -5.92 10.76
N ASP A 313 -14.44 -7.07 10.14
CA ASP A 313 -13.47 -8.08 10.59
C ASP A 313 -12.02 -7.62 10.42
N GLY A 314 -11.75 -6.72 9.47
CA GLY A 314 -10.46 -6.05 9.30
C GLY A 314 -10.30 -4.78 10.13
N GLY A 315 -11.35 -4.36 10.87
CA GLY A 315 -11.31 -3.27 11.84
C GLY A 315 -11.88 -1.93 11.38
N PHE A 316 -12.43 -1.81 10.16
CA PHE A 316 -13.02 -0.57 9.66
C PHE A 316 -14.18 -0.08 10.54
N GLN A 317 -14.20 1.22 10.88
CA GLN A 317 -15.20 1.88 11.71
C GLN A 317 -15.88 3.01 10.93
N ASP A 318 -16.92 2.69 10.14
CA ASP A 318 -17.62 3.71 9.38
C ASP A 318 -18.14 4.83 10.27
N GLY A 319 -17.82 6.07 9.91
CA GLY A 319 -18.27 7.26 10.65
C GLY A 319 -17.43 7.63 11.86
N LEU A 320 -16.31 6.95 12.17
CA LEU A 320 -15.46 7.26 13.32
C LEU A 320 -15.02 8.74 13.35
N CYS A 321 -14.72 9.33 12.21
CA CYS A 321 -14.32 10.74 12.10
C CYS A 321 -15.43 11.70 12.55
N GLY A 322 -16.69 11.30 12.44
CA GLY A 322 -17.86 12.08 12.88
C GLY A 322 -17.88 13.50 12.32
N ASP A 323 -18.21 14.45 13.19
CA ASP A 323 -18.28 15.87 12.83
C ASP A 323 -16.96 16.45 12.32
N ALA A 324 -15.82 15.90 12.74
CA ALA A 324 -14.52 16.39 12.31
C ALA A 324 -14.27 16.25 10.80
N CYS A 325 -14.97 15.32 10.14
CA CYS A 325 -14.94 15.13 8.68
C CYS A 325 -16.12 15.80 7.94
N THR A 326 -17.04 16.41 8.67
CA THR A 326 -18.21 17.10 8.09
C THR A 326 -17.85 18.54 7.74
N TYR A 327 -18.18 18.97 6.53
CA TYR A 327 -17.96 20.36 6.10
C TYR A 327 -18.86 21.32 6.86
N ASP A 328 -18.24 22.25 7.61
CA ASP A 328 -18.92 23.26 8.40
C ASP A 328 -18.03 24.52 8.53
N PRO A 329 -18.23 25.52 7.67
CA PRO A 329 -17.40 26.73 7.66
C PRO A 329 -17.43 27.52 8.97
N GLU A 330 -18.56 27.58 9.65
CA GLU A 330 -18.67 28.38 10.87
C GLU A 330 -17.91 27.71 12.03
N GLU A 331 -18.07 26.41 12.20
CA GLU A 331 -17.30 25.69 13.20
C GLU A 331 -15.81 25.63 12.84
N ALA A 332 -15.46 25.55 11.55
CA ALA A 332 -14.07 25.64 11.08
C ALA A 332 -13.39 26.94 11.53
N LYS A 333 -14.01 28.09 11.31
CA LYS A 333 -13.51 29.41 11.76
C LYS A 333 -13.32 29.47 13.26
N LYS A 334 -14.33 28.99 14.00
CA LYS A 334 -14.32 28.96 15.46
C LYS A 334 -13.13 28.12 15.98
N LEU A 335 -12.98 26.88 15.50
CA LEU A 335 -11.93 25.95 15.91
C LEU A 335 -10.54 26.49 15.58
N VAL A 336 -10.33 27.04 14.37
CA VAL A 336 -9.07 27.66 13.98
C VAL A 336 -8.72 28.82 14.91
N LYS A 337 -9.70 29.68 15.24
CA LYS A 337 -9.50 30.80 16.18
C LYS A 337 -9.17 30.32 17.60
N GLU A 338 -9.92 29.35 18.12
CA GLU A 338 -9.70 28.77 19.45
C GLU A 338 -8.35 28.09 19.57
N GLY A 339 -7.85 27.46 18.49
CA GLY A 339 -6.52 26.84 18.42
C GLY A 339 -5.37 27.84 18.27
N GLY A 340 -5.66 29.16 18.25
CA GLY A 340 -4.64 30.22 18.15
C GLY A 340 -4.33 30.66 16.72
N GLY A 341 -5.17 30.31 15.76
CA GLY A 341 -5.04 30.70 14.35
C GLY A 341 -4.11 29.80 13.53
N LEU A 342 -4.12 30.02 12.23
CA LEU A 342 -3.20 29.30 11.32
C LEU A 342 -1.76 29.70 11.58
N PRO A 343 -0.78 28.78 11.55
CA PRO A 343 0.63 29.10 11.66
C PRO A 343 1.05 30.16 10.63
N GLY A 344 1.59 31.28 11.09
CA GLY A 344 1.93 32.42 10.21
C GLY A 344 0.77 33.04 9.45
N GLY A 345 -0.50 32.81 9.90
CA GLY A 345 -1.72 33.34 9.30
C GLY A 345 -2.19 32.61 8.04
N ARG A 346 -1.48 31.57 7.60
CA ARG A 346 -1.80 30.79 6.41
C ARG A 346 -1.20 29.38 6.47
N VAL A 347 -1.72 28.47 5.65
CA VAL A 347 -1.15 27.16 5.44
C VAL A 347 -0.72 26.98 3.97
N THR A 348 0.30 26.18 3.75
CA THR A 348 0.74 25.79 2.42
C THR A 348 0.67 24.27 2.33
N ILE A 349 -0.14 23.73 1.42
CA ILE A 349 -0.23 22.28 1.20
C ILE A 349 0.76 21.88 0.11
N THR A 350 1.76 21.10 0.49
CA THR A 350 2.80 20.62 -0.44
C THR A 350 2.42 19.26 -1.04
N PHE A 351 2.67 19.08 -2.35
CA PHE A 351 2.33 17.85 -3.09
C PHE A 351 3.28 17.63 -4.27
N ASN A 352 3.36 16.40 -4.80
CA ASN A 352 4.01 16.10 -6.07
C ASN A 352 3.03 16.33 -7.23
N ALA A 353 3.53 16.91 -8.33
CA ALA A 353 2.70 17.34 -9.47
C ALA A 353 2.69 16.37 -10.65
N ASP A 354 3.54 15.34 -10.64
CA ASP A 354 3.78 14.42 -11.76
C ASP A 354 2.71 13.32 -11.92
N THR A 355 1.98 12.97 -10.85
CA THR A 355 1.01 11.87 -10.85
C THR A 355 -0.23 12.18 -10.03
N GLY A 356 -1.27 11.36 -10.14
CA GLY A 356 -2.40 11.29 -9.22
C GLY A 356 -3.37 12.49 -9.23
N SER A 357 -3.32 13.36 -10.27
CA SER A 357 -4.12 14.59 -10.33
C SER A 357 -4.02 15.44 -9.04
N HIS A 358 -2.87 15.39 -8.36
CA HIS A 358 -2.71 16.04 -7.05
C HIS A 358 -2.87 17.55 -7.12
N LYS A 359 -2.47 18.18 -8.22
CA LYS A 359 -2.63 19.63 -8.42
C LYS A 359 -4.11 20.03 -8.31
N ASP A 360 -4.96 19.37 -9.06
CA ASP A 360 -6.38 19.75 -9.18
C ASP A 360 -7.10 19.66 -7.83
N TRP A 361 -6.90 18.57 -7.09
CA TRP A 361 -7.59 18.41 -5.83
C TRP A 361 -6.95 19.22 -4.69
N VAL A 362 -5.63 19.45 -4.67
CA VAL A 362 -5.01 20.31 -3.64
C VAL A 362 -5.44 21.75 -3.83
N GLU A 363 -5.51 22.23 -5.05
CA GLU A 363 -6.08 23.56 -5.37
C GLU A 363 -7.56 23.64 -4.93
N ALA A 364 -8.37 22.61 -5.18
CA ALA A 364 -9.77 22.56 -4.73
C ALA A 364 -9.88 22.51 -3.20
N VAL A 365 -9.02 21.80 -2.49
CA VAL A 365 -8.95 21.80 -1.03
C VAL A 365 -8.58 23.19 -0.51
N CYS A 366 -7.56 23.85 -1.08
CA CYS A 366 -7.19 25.19 -0.69
C CYS A 366 -8.32 26.21 -0.95
N ASN A 367 -9.00 26.11 -2.09
CA ASN A 367 -10.18 26.96 -2.37
C ASN A 367 -11.29 26.73 -1.37
N SER A 368 -11.56 25.48 -0.97
CA SER A 368 -12.54 25.16 0.08
C SER A 368 -12.17 25.79 1.42
N ILE A 369 -10.90 25.68 1.84
CA ILE A 369 -10.39 26.27 3.07
C ILE A 369 -10.48 27.80 3.01
N ASN A 370 -10.08 28.43 1.90
CA ASN A 370 -10.16 29.88 1.72
C ASN A 370 -11.59 30.39 1.86
N ASN A 371 -12.52 29.71 1.20
CA ASN A 371 -13.96 30.07 1.28
C ASN A 371 -14.50 29.85 2.70
N ALA A 372 -14.18 28.72 3.33
CA ALA A 372 -14.66 28.40 4.67
C ALA A 372 -14.14 29.38 5.74
N LEU A 373 -12.93 29.91 5.58
CA LEU A 373 -12.30 30.84 6.54
C LEU A 373 -12.47 32.32 6.16
N ASP A 374 -13.23 32.65 5.10
CA ASP A 374 -13.39 34.00 4.55
C ASP A 374 -12.03 34.71 4.33
N ASN A 375 -11.04 33.99 3.85
CA ASN A 375 -9.68 34.49 3.63
C ASN A 375 -9.05 33.87 2.39
N GLU A 376 -9.01 34.61 1.28
CA GLU A 376 -8.47 34.15 0.00
C GLU A 376 -7.02 33.66 0.03
N ARG A 377 -6.31 33.92 1.14
CA ARG A 377 -4.90 33.53 1.35
C ARG A 377 -4.71 32.58 2.53
N ALA A 378 -5.77 32.01 3.08
CA ALA A 378 -5.66 31.07 4.20
C ALA A 378 -4.93 29.80 3.80
N CYS A 379 -5.12 29.33 2.54
CA CYS A 379 -4.44 28.16 2.01
C CYS A 379 -3.87 28.42 0.62
N THR A 380 -2.65 27.92 0.37
CA THR A 380 -1.98 27.92 -0.93
C THR A 380 -1.46 26.54 -1.27
N ALA A 381 -1.56 26.14 -2.55
CA ALA A 381 -1.00 24.89 -3.07
C ALA A 381 0.47 25.08 -3.46
N SER A 382 1.36 24.15 -3.09
CA SER A 382 2.80 24.19 -3.37
C SER A 382 3.25 22.92 -4.09
N PRO A 383 3.36 22.95 -5.43
CA PRO A 383 3.79 21.79 -6.20
C PRO A 383 5.29 21.54 -6.07
N ILE A 384 5.67 20.26 -6.04
CA ILE A 384 7.01 19.75 -6.27
C ILE A 384 6.97 18.93 -7.55
N GLY A 385 7.93 19.11 -8.45
CA GLY A 385 7.88 18.57 -9.81
C GLY A 385 7.73 17.07 -9.89
N THR A 386 8.43 16.32 -9.02
CA THR A 386 8.43 14.86 -9.06
C THR A 386 8.10 14.25 -7.69
N PHE A 387 7.57 13.02 -7.70
CA PHE A 387 7.35 12.24 -6.49
C PHE A 387 8.67 11.96 -5.75
N ALA A 388 9.74 11.67 -6.46
CA ALA A 388 11.06 11.41 -5.88
C ALA A 388 11.59 12.61 -5.08
N ASP A 389 11.50 13.83 -5.63
CA ASP A 389 11.89 15.07 -4.95
C ASP A 389 10.99 15.36 -3.75
N PHE A 390 9.68 15.10 -3.91
CA PHE A 390 8.70 15.24 -2.83
C PHE A 390 9.04 14.30 -1.65
N ARG A 391 9.29 13.01 -1.92
CA ARG A 391 9.71 12.03 -0.90
C ARG A 391 11.03 12.42 -0.25
N SER A 392 12.00 12.91 -1.03
CA SER A 392 13.28 13.40 -0.53
C SER A 392 13.09 14.53 0.49
N ARG A 393 12.22 15.50 0.21
CA ARG A 393 11.93 16.59 1.15
C ARG A 393 11.25 16.12 2.44
N ILE A 394 10.34 15.15 2.34
CA ILE A 394 9.72 14.51 3.52
C ILE A 394 10.79 13.84 4.39
N THR A 395 11.61 12.97 3.79
CA THR A 395 12.67 12.25 4.51
C THR A 395 13.67 13.20 5.16
N GLN A 396 13.98 14.32 4.51
CA GLN A 396 14.86 15.37 5.05
C GLN A 396 14.17 16.30 6.05
N ARG A 397 12.89 16.06 6.39
CA ARG A 397 12.08 16.88 7.31
C ARG A 397 12.00 18.35 6.89
N LYS A 398 11.84 18.62 5.60
CA LYS A 398 11.81 19.99 5.02
C LYS A 398 10.40 20.49 4.72
N MET A 399 9.35 19.84 5.21
CA MET A 399 7.99 20.34 5.11
C MET A 399 7.72 21.34 6.23
N SER A 400 7.13 22.49 5.89
CA SER A 400 6.79 23.58 6.84
C SER A 400 5.28 23.75 7.02
N GLY A 401 4.46 22.91 6.37
CA GLY A 401 3.00 22.90 6.44
C GLY A 401 2.45 21.53 6.10
N PRO A 402 1.13 21.39 6.10
CA PRO A 402 0.51 20.12 5.71
C PRO A 402 0.97 19.69 4.31
N PHE A 403 1.07 18.41 4.12
CA PHE A 403 1.48 17.85 2.85
C PHE A 403 0.60 16.65 2.47
N ARG A 404 0.46 16.44 1.18
CA ARG A 404 -0.24 15.29 0.64
C ARG A 404 0.38 14.01 1.18
N ALA A 405 -0.44 13.15 1.73
CA ALA A 405 -0.06 11.80 2.13
C ALA A 405 -1.16 10.83 1.69
N GLY A 406 -0.89 9.56 1.72
CA GLY A 406 -1.85 8.51 1.41
C GLY A 406 -1.21 7.16 1.67
N TRP A 407 -2.06 6.17 1.85
CA TRP A 407 -1.64 4.81 2.08
C TRP A 407 -2.43 3.86 1.19
N GLN A 408 -1.75 2.96 0.55
CA GLN A 408 -2.32 1.76 -0.04
C GLN A 408 -1.93 0.59 0.86
N MET A 409 -2.90 -0.19 1.27
CA MET A 409 -2.63 -1.30 2.18
C MET A 409 -1.64 -2.32 1.57
N ASP A 410 -0.77 -2.86 2.43
CA ASP A 410 0.09 -4.00 2.11
C ASP A 410 -0.63 -5.32 2.39
N TYR A 411 -1.50 -5.31 3.40
CA TYR A 411 -2.37 -6.41 3.80
C TYR A 411 -3.65 -5.86 4.46
N PRO A 412 -4.77 -6.60 4.42
CA PRO A 412 -6.09 -6.07 4.74
C PRO A 412 -6.40 -6.08 6.25
N LEU A 413 -5.63 -5.36 7.04
CA LEU A 413 -5.85 -5.19 8.48
C LEU A 413 -5.73 -3.72 8.88
N ILE A 414 -6.52 -3.30 9.86
CA ILE A 414 -6.46 -1.98 10.51
C ILE A 414 -5.03 -1.63 10.96
N GLN A 415 -4.28 -2.61 11.48
CA GLN A 415 -2.90 -2.46 11.91
C GLN A 415 -2.01 -1.86 10.81
N ASN A 416 -2.22 -2.24 9.53
CA ASN A 416 -1.46 -1.75 8.39
C ASN A 416 -1.71 -0.25 8.09
N PHE A 417 -2.88 0.28 8.46
CA PHE A 417 -3.19 1.71 8.33
C PHE A 417 -2.74 2.54 9.53
N LEU A 418 -2.53 1.92 10.68
CA LEU A 418 -2.23 2.62 11.92
C LEU A 418 -0.74 2.59 12.26
N GLN A 419 -0.16 1.40 12.40
CA GLN A 419 1.19 1.25 12.93
C GLN A 419 2.27 1.86 12.02
N PRO A 420 2.33 1.59 10.71
CA PRO A 420 3.35 2.20 9.84
C PRO A 420 3.27 3.72 9.77
N LEU A 421 2.06 4.30 9.94
CA LEU A 421 1.79 5.71 9.69
C LEU A 421 1.85 6.58 10.94
N TYR A 422 1.51 6.04 12.12
CA TYR A 422 1.31 6.83 13.34
C TYR A 422 2.14 6.35 14.53
N TYR A 423 2.65 5.11 14.55
CA TYR A 423 3.51 4.67 15.65
C TYR A 423 4.80 5.49 15.69
N THR A 424 5.24 5.82 16.90
CA THR A 424 6.45 6.64 17.10
C THR A 424 7.66 6.01 16.40
N ASN A 425 8.35 6.78 15.58
CA ASN A 425 9.48 6.39 14.75
C ASN A 425 9.20 5.33 13.66
N ALA A 426 7.94 4.96 13.41
CA ALA A 426 7.63 4.06 12.33
C ALA A 426 8.11 4.61 10.97
N SER A 427 8.43 3.69 10.05
CA SER A 427 9.10 4.00 8.77
C SER A 427 8.32 4.98 7.89
N SER A 428 7.00 4.87 7.89
CA SER A 428 6.09 5.68 7.08
C SER A 428 5.37 6.78 7.89
N ASN A 429 5.74 6.98 9.15
CA ASN A 429 5.31 8.12 9.94
C ASN A 429 6.06 9.39 9.49
N ASP A 430 5.68 9.87 8.33
CA ASP A 430 6.32 10.98 7.62
C ASP A 430 6.23 12.30 8.40
N GLY A 431 5.14 12.50 9.12
CA GLY A 431 4.93 13.68 9.96
C GLY A 431 5.70 13.65 11.27
N LYS A 432 6.20 12.49 11.68
CA LYS A 432 6.83 12.27 12.99
C LYS A 432 5.90 12.59 14.18
N TRP A 433 4.61 12.31 14.00
CA TRP A 433 3.67 12.33 15.11
C TRP A 433 4.04 11.27 16.16
N SER A 434 3.83 11.59 17.42
CA SER A 434 4.13 10.69 18.54
C SER A 434 3.07 10.84 19.62
N ASN A 435 2.58 9.71 20.14
CA ASN A 435 1.60 9.70 21.20
C ASN A 435 1.72 8.40 22.02
N GLU A 436 2.10 8.52 23.29
CA GLU A 436 2.33 7.38 24.17
C GLU A 436 1.09 6.48 24.35
N LYS A 437 -0.12 7.08 24.41
CA LYS A 437 -1.37 6.30 24.52
C LYS A 437 -1.63 5.48 23.24
N PHE A 438 -1.35 6.06 22.09
CA PHE A 438 -1.46 5.35 20.80
C PHE A 438 -0.48 4.20 20.75
N ASP A 439 0.79 4.44 21.08
CA ASP A 439 1.86 3.44 21.04
C ASP A 439 1.54 2.27 22.01
N ASP A 440 1.08 2.57 23.24
CA ASP A 440 0.66 1.52 24.21
C ASP A 440 -0.50 0.67 23.66
N LEU A 441 -1.51 1.30 23.05
CA LEU A 441 -2.65 0.58 22.49
C LEU A 441 -2.22 -0.33 21.34
N VAL A 442 -1.37 0.15 20.42
CA VAL A 442 -0.82 -0.64 19.32
C VAL A 442 0.02 -1.81 19.87
N ASP A 443 0.87 -1.56 20.86
CA ASP A 443 1.69 -2.58 21.48
C ASP A 443 0.84 -3.67 22.18
N ARG A 444 -0.23 -3.27 22.82
CA ARG A 444 -1.18 -4.22 23.46
C ARG A 444 -1.95 -4.99 22.40
N ALA A 445 -2.40 -4.33 21.33
CA ALA A 445 -3.09 -4.99 20.23
C ALA A 445 -2.20 -6.06 19.57
N ASN A 446 -0.93 -5.73 19.30
CA ASN A 446 0.03 -6.69 18.74
C ASN A 446 0.28 -7.90 19.66
N ARG A 447 0.22 -7.71 21.00
CA ARG A 447 0.45 -8.79 22.00
C ARG A 447 -0.81 -9.58 22.33
N GLU A 448 -1.98 -9.12 21.88
CA GLU A 448 -3.25 -9.84 22.14
C GLU A 448 -3.32 -11.13 21.33
N SER A 449 -3.70 -12.23 21.98
CA SER A 449 -3.79 -13.52 21.33
C SER A 449 -5.14 -13.79 20.66
N ASP A 450 -6.17 -13.03 21.04
CA ASP A 450 -7.49 -13.06 20.43
C ASP A 450 -7.57 -12.00 19.31
N PRO A 451 -7.68 -12.39 18.03
CA PRO A 451 -7.70 -11.44 16.91
C PRO A 451 -8.80 -10.39 17.02
N ALA A 452 -9.98 -10.75 17.52
CA ALA A 452 -11.08 -9.80 17.67
C ALA A 452 -10.75 -8.72 18.71
N LYS A 453 -10.15 -9.11 19.85
CA LYS A 453 -9.68 -8.14 20.85
C LYS A 453 -8.49 -7.31 20.37
N ALA A 454 -7.61 -7.88 19.55
CA ALA A 454 -6.54 -7.13 18.92
C ALA A 454 -7.12 -6.01 18.03
N ILE A 455 -8.14 -6.32 17.21
CA ILE A 455 -8.85 -5.33 16.40
C ILE A 455 -9.50 -4.25 17.26
N GLU A 456 -10.18 -4.62 18.37
CA GLU A 456 -10.77 -3.63 19.30
C GLU A 456 -9.70 -2.67 19.88
N LEU A 457 -8.51 -3.16 20.21
CA LEU A 457 -7.41 -2.32 20.69
C LEU A 457 -6.85 -1.40 19.59
N PHE A 458 -6.73 -1.88 18.35
CA PHE A 458 -6.39 -1.03 17.21
C PHE A 458 -7.45 0.04 16.95
N GLN A 459 -8.73 -0.29 17.07
CA GLN A 459 -9.82 0.68 16.96
C GLN A 459 -9.75 1.75 18.05
N GLN A 460 -9.40 1.39 19.29
CA GLN A 460 -9.12 2.37 20.34
C GLN A 460 -7.90 3.24 20.04
N ALA A 461 -6.87 2.68 19.40
CA ALA A 461 -5.72 3.45 18.94
C ALA A 461 -6.13 4.46 17.84
N GLU A 462 -7.00 4.05 16.92
CA GLU A 462 -7.54 4.93 15.88
C GLU A 462 -8.36 6.09 16.46
N GLU A 463 -9.08 5.89 17.56
CA GLU A 463 -9.73 6.97 18.30
C GLU A 463 -8.74 8.04 18.78
N VAL A 464 -7.51 7.65 19.16
CA VAL A 464 -6.47 8.62 19.54
C VAL A 464 -6.03 9.46 18.32
N VAL A 465 -5.94 8.83 17.13
CA VAL A 465 -5.66 9.55 15.87
C VAL A 465 -6.77 10.55 15.57
N ARG A 466 -8.04 10.17 15.76
CA ARG A 466 -9.23 11.04 15.63
C ARG A 466 -9.15 12.23 16.60
N ASP A 467 -8.99 11.94 17.89
CA ASP A 467 -9.06 12.96 18.96
C ASP A 467 -7.95 14.01 18.84
N THR A 468 -6.81 13.62 18.29
CA THR A 468 -5.67 14.52 18.05
C THR A 468 -5.66 15.10 16.64
N MET A 469 -6.52 14.61 15.72
CA MET A 469 -6.47 14.89 14.30
C MET A 469 -5.03 14.77 13.78
N ALA A 470 -4.41 13.61 14.01
CA ALA A 470 -3.00 13.36 13.66
C ALA A 470 -2.74 13.55 12.16
N ALA A 471 -3.70 13.21 11.33
CA ALA A 471 -3.77 13.54 9.91
C ALA A 471 -5.23 13.80 9.53
N ILE A 472 -5.48 14.57 8.49
CA ILE A 472 -6.85 14.77 7.97
C ILE A 472 -7.15 13.69 6.94
N PRO A 473 -8.13 12.79 7.18
CA PRO A 473 -8.60 11.86 6.17
C PRO A 473 -9.42 12.63 5.12
N LEU A 474 -9.15 12.37 3.84
CA LEU A 474 -9.79 13.10 2.75
C LEU A 474 -10.83 12.23 2.05
N TRP A 475 -10.40 11.15 1.41
CA TRP A 475 -11.27 10.23 0.66
C TRP A 475 -10.62 8.87 0.50
N TYR A 476 -11.47 7.89 0.31
CA TYR A 476 -11.10 6.57 -0.17
C TYR A 476 -10.99 6.62 -1.69
N GLN A 477 -9.94 6.01 -2.23
CA GLN A 477 -9.76 5.92 -3.67
C GLN A 477 -10.25 4.56 -4.15
N ASN A 478 -11.02 4.57 -5.25
CA ASN A 478 -11.39 3.35 -5.93
C ASN A 478 -10.29 2.95 -6.94
N GLY A 479 -10.18 1.65 -7.20
CA GLY A 479 -9.52 1.14 -8.38
C GLY A 479 -10.38 1.38 -9.61
N SER A 480 -9.77 1.73 -10.74
CA SER A 480 -10.49 1.90 -12.00
C SER A 480 -9.77 1.20 -13.14
N ALA A 481 -10.51 0.50 -14.00
CA ALA A 481 -9.97 -0.16 -15.16
C ALA A 481 -10.88 -0.02 -16.37
N GLY A 482 -10.27 0.10 -17.56
CA GLY A 482 -10.96 0.05 -18.84
C GLY A 482 -10.30 -0.98 -19.76
N TRP A 483 -11.09 -1.71 -20.57
CA TRP A 483 -10.54 -2.77 -21.41
C TRP A 483 -11.17 -2.89 -22.80
N SER A 484 -10.43 -3.53 -23.71
CA SER A 484 -10.85 -3.81 -25.09
C SER A 484 -11.93 -4.89 -25.16
N GLU A 485 -12.64 -4.96 -26.29
CA GLU A 485 -13.66 -6.00 -26.54
C GLU A 485 -13.07 -7.42 -26.57
N ARG A 486 -11.75 -7.53 -26.71
CA ARG A 486 -11.06 -8.83 -26.69
C ARG A 486 -10.99 -9.45 -25.29
N LEU A 487 -11.19 -8.67 -24.23
CA LEU A 487 -11.05 -9.16 -22.86
C LEU A 487 -12.41 -9.42 -22.21
N SER A 488 -12.43 -10.45 -21.38
CA SER A 488 -13.56 -10.76 -20.49
C SER A 488 -13.06 -11.27 -19.14
N GLY A 489 -13.89 -11.16 -18.09
CA GLY A 489 -13.52 -11.56 -16.74
C GLY A 489 -12.52 -10.60 -16.07
N VAL A 490 -12.46 -9.35 -16.51
CA VAL A 490 -11.60 -8.34 -15.90
C VAL A 490 -12.16 -7.98 -14.52
N LYS A 491 -11.31 -8.10 -13.50
CA LYS A 491 -11.58 -7.73 -12.11
C LYS A 491 -10.37 -6.99 -11.55
N LEU A 492 -10.61 -6.10 -10.60
CA LEU A 492 -9.57 -5.53 -9.73
C LEU A 492 -9.70 -6.13 -8.34
N ASN A 493 -8.58 -6.49 -7.74
CA ASN A 493 -8.56 -6.90 -6.34
C ASN A 493 -8.63 -5.66 -5.39
N PRO A 494 -8.78 -5.85 -4.08
CA PRO A 494 -8.81 -4.74 -3.11
C PRO A 494 -7.53 -3.89 -3.07
N PHE A 495 -6.43 -4.34 -3.67
CA PHE A 495 -5.19 -3.57 -3.86
C PHE A 495 -5.19 -2.78 -5.18
N SER A 496 -6.34 -2.67 -5.87
CA SER A 496 -6.45 -1.99 -7.19
C SER A 496 -5.56 -2.61 -8.29
N VAL A 497 -5.26 -3.89 -8.19
CA VAL A 497 -4.46 -4.62 -9.18
C VAL A 497 -5.38 -5.54 -9.99
N PRO A 498 -5.24 -5.59 -11.34
CA PRO A 498 -5.98 -6.54 -12.16
C PRO A 498 -5.65 -7.99 -11.79
N VAL A 499 -6.67 -8.82 -11.68
CA VAL A 499 -6.52 -10.26 -11.43
C VAL A 499 -6.17 -10.94 -12.77
N TYR A 500 -4.92 -10.74 -13.22
CA TYR A 500 -4.46 -11.08 -14.56
C TYR A 500 -4.68 -12.55 -14.93
N ASN A 501 -4.53 -13.49 -13.99
CA ASN A 501 -4.70 -14.91 -14.23
C ASN A 501 -6.16 -15.31 -14.51
N GLU A 502 -7.16 -14.51 -14.14
CA GLU A 502 -8.57 -14.76 -14.43
C GLU A 502 -9.05 -14.16 -15.77
N ILE A 503 -8.32 -13.18 -16.32
CA ILE A 503 -8.69 -12.52 -17.58
C ILE A 503 -8.60 -13.51 -18.74
N LYS A 504 -9.66 -13.53 -19.55
CA LYS A 504 -9.73 -14.32 -20.79
C LYS A 504 -9.57 -13.40 -22.00
N VAL A 505 -8.90 -13.92 -23.02
CA VAL A 505 -8.71 -13.24 -24.33
C VAL A 505 -9.45 -14.02 -25.40
N SER A 506 -10.38 -13.36 -26.10
CA SER A 506 -11.08 -13.91 -27.27
C SER A 506 -10.22 -13.86 -28.54
#